data_3805b5b342b66f49d3aa493a453b54b2
#
_entry.id   3805b5b342b66f49d3aa493a453b54b2
#
_cell.length_a   1.000
_cell.length_b   1.000
_cell.length_c   1.000
_cell.angle_alpha   90.00
_cell.angle_beta   90.00
_cell.angle_gamma   90.00
#
_symmetry.space_group_name_H-M   'P 1'
#
loop_
_entity.id
_entity.type
_entity.pdbx_description
1 polymer ?
#
loop_
_entity_poly.entity_id
_entity_poly.type
_entity_poly.pdbx_seq_one_letter_code
_entity_poly.pdbx_strand_id
1 'polypeptide(L)'
;ITEKIAHLIATGQREARHIAAITFTNKSAKEMKERVAKRVRGDAAEGLTISTFHALGLRFLQQEAGRAGLKRGFSVFDADDQMGIIKDLMPPGTKNDVLQRLHGLVSRAKNEAMTPEQAM
;
A
#
# COMPACT_ATOMS: atom_id res chain seq x y z
N ILE A 1 -11.27 -17.84 -3.22
CA ILE A 1 -10.30 -17.05 -4.04
C ILE A 1 -9.14 -17.94 -4.47
N THR A 2 -8.44 -18.61 -3.57
CA THR A 2 -7.26 -19.46 -3.85
C THR A 2 -7.54 -20.52 -4.92
N GLU A 3 -8.65 -21.24 -4.81
CA GLU A 3 -9.07 -22.26 -5.79
C GLU A 3 -9.29 -21.64 -7.18
N LYS A 4 -9.93 -20.46 -7.23
CA LYS A 4 -10.17 -19.77 -8.50
C LYS A 4 -8.86 -19.36 -9.18
N ILE A 5 -7.90 -18.83 -8.41
CA ILE A 5 -6.57 -18.47 -8.92
C ILE A 5 -5.86 -19.72 -9.47
N ALA A 6 -5.80 -20.77 -8.67
CA ALA A 6 -5.17 -22.03 -9.09
C ALA A 6 -5.83 -22.61 -10.35
N HIS A 7 -7.14 -22.59 -10.44
CA HIS A 7 -7.88 -23.05 -11.62
C HIS A 7 -7.54 -22.22 -12.86
N LEU A 8 -7.55 -20.88 -12.76
CA LEU A 8 -7.24 -20.00 -13.90
C LEU A 8 -5.83 -20.26 -14.47
N ILE A 9 -4.87 -20.50 -13.58
CA ILE A 9 -3.49 -20.80 -13.97
C ILE A 9 -3.40 -22.21 -14.55
N ALA A 10 -3.94 -23.22 -13.86
CA ALA A 10 -3.84 -24.63 -14.27
C ALA A 10 -4.53 -24.92 -15.60
N THR A 11 -5.60 -24.20 -15.93
CA THR A 11 -6.32 -24.32 -17.22
C THR A 11 -5.76 -23.42 -18.32
N GLY A 12 -4.72 -22.63 -18.05
CA GLY A 12 -4.15 -21.69 -19.02
C GLY A 12 -5.06 -20.51 -19.39
N GLN A 13 -6.18 -20.31 -18.66
CA GLN A 13 -7.08 -19.18 -18.93
C GLN A 13 -6.44 -17.83 -18.62
N ARG A 14 -5.52 -17.79 -17.67
CA ARG A 14 -4.70 -16.60 -17.32
C ARG A 14 -3.32 -17.04 -16.87
N GLU A 15 -2.32 -16.32 -17.34
CA GLU A 15 -0.96 -16.45 -16.83
C GLU A 15 -0.85 -15.81 -15.43
N ALA A 16 -0.07 -16.40 -14.56
CA ALA A 16 0.10 -15.95 -13.17
C ALA A 16 0.50 -14.48 -13.05
N ARG A 17 1.38 -14.00 -13.95
CA ARG A 17 1.83 -12.59 -13.99
C ARG A 17 0.71 -11.57 -14.27
N HIS A 18 -0.41 -12.00 -14.82
CA HIS A 18 -1.58 -11.16 -15.07
C HIS A 18 -2.65 -11.26 -13.98
N ILE A 19 -2.32 -11.91 -12.86
CA ILE A 19 -3.22 -12.07 -11.72
C ILE A 19 -2.65 -11.31 -10.51
N ALA A 20 -3.48 -10.45 -9.93
CA ALA A 20 -3.20 -9.82 -8.65
C ALA A 20 -4.30 -10.17 -7.65
N ALA A 21 -3.93 -10.73 -6.51
CA ALA A 21 -4.81 -11.00 -5.39
C ALA A 21 -4.42 -10.16 -4.18
N ILE A 22 -5.37 -9.39 -3.67
CA ILE A 22 -5.13 -8.43 -2.60
C ILE A 22 -5.84 -8.88 -1.33
N THR A 23 -5.17 -8.73 -0.20
CA THR A 23 -5.70 -9.05 1.13
C THR A 23 -5.31 -7.98 2.13
N PHE A 24 -5.91 -8.00 3.32
CA PHE A 24 -5.67 -6.98 4.34
C PHE A 24 -4.37 -7.21 5.15
N THR A 25 -3.96 -8.46 5.37
CA THR A 25 -2.83 -8.76 6.23
C THR A 25 -1.71 -9.51 5.50
N ASN A 26 -0.48 -9.26 5.92
CA ASN A 26 0.69 -9.98 5.40
C ASN A 26 0.59 -11.48 5.67
N LYS A 27 0.01 -11.88 6.81
CA LYS A 27 -0.24 -13.28 7.15
C LYS A 27 -1.16 -13.93 6.12
N SER A 28 -2.31 -13.32 5.84
CA SER A 28 -3.25 -13.83 4.84
C SER A 28 -2.65 -13.88 3.43
N ALA A 29 -1.83 -12.88 3.07
CA ALA A 29 -1.11 -12.89 1.79
C ALA A 29 -0.15 -14.08 1.69
N LYS A 30 0.62 -14.34 2.74
CA LYS A 30 1.54 -15.48 2.82
C LYS A 30 0.80 -16.81 2.72
N GLU A 31 -0.25 -17.00 3.53
CA GLU A 31 -1.07 -18.21 3.51
C GLU A 31 -1.71 -18.46 2.13
N MET A 32 -2.22 -17.41 1.49
CA MET A 32 -2.81 -17.50 0.15
C MET A 32 -1.75 -17.93 -0.87
N LYS A 33 -0.55 -17.36 -0.80
CA LYS A 33 0.59 -17.73 -1.66
C LYS A 33 0.94 -19.20 -1.54
N GLU A 34 1.08 -19.69 -0.30
CA GLU A 34 1.39 -21.09 0.00
C GLU A 34 0.30 -22.05 -0.50
N ARG A 35 -0.97 -21.67 -0.35
CA ARG A 35 -2.11 -22.46 -0.82
C ARG A 35 -2.18 -22.53 -2.34
N VAL A 36 -1.91 -21.45 -3.06
CA VAL A 36 -1.85 -21.47 -4.53
C VAL A 36 -0.67 -22.31 -4.99
N ALA A 37 0.51 -22.12 -4.41
CA ALA A 37 1.71 -22.88 -4.79
C ALA A 37 1.55 -24.40 -4.62
N LYS A 38 0.78 -24.85 -3.62
CA LYS A 38 0.47 -26.29 -3.43
C LYS A 38 -0.47 -26.86 -4.50
N ARG A 39 -1.22 -26.02 -5.22
CA ARG A 39 -2.23 -26.45 -6.20
C ARG A 39 -1.78 -26.28 -7.65
N VAL A 40 -0.78 -25.46 -7.85
CA VAL A 40 -0.23 -25.18 -9.18
C VAL A 40 1.12 -25.89 -9.29
N ARG A 41 1.34 -26.62 -10.39
CA ARG A 41 2.58 -27.40 -10.58
C ARG A 41 3.72 -26.53 -11.11
N GLY A 42 4.92 -26.80 -10.61
CA GLY A 42 6.16 -26.18 -11.09
C GLY A 42 6.13 -24.65 -10.98
N ASP A 43 6.70 -23.98 -11.96
CA ASP A 43 6.85 -22.53 -12.00
C ASP A 43 5.60 -21.80 -12.55
N ALA A 44 4.49 -22.50 -12.75
CA ALA A 44 3.27 -21.90 -13.34
C ALA A 44 2.66 -20.79 -12.47
N ALA A 45 3.02 -20.70 -11.19
CA ALA A 45 2.64 -19.59 -10.30
C ALA A 45 3.65 -18.43 -10.30
N GLU A 46 4.71 -18.50 -11.13
CA GLU A 46 5.70 -17.44 -11.21
C GLU A 46 5.07 -16.14 -11.73
N GLY A 47 5.43 -15.03 -11.11
CA GLY A 47 4.87 -13.72 -11.44
C GLY A 47 3.52 -13.40 -10.80
N LEU A 48 2.86 -14.39 -10.12
CA LEU A 48 1.62 -14.14 -9.39
C LEU A 48 1.82 -13.09 -8.29
N THR A 49 1.03 -12.02 -8.33
CA THR A 49 1.04 -11.00 -7.29
C THR A 49 0.03 -11.33 -6.21
N ILE A 50 0.50 -11.62 -5.00
CA ILE A 50 -0.34 -11.74 -3.81
C ILE A 50 0.26 -10.84 -2.74
N SER A 51 -0.47 -9.81 -2.30
CA SER A 51 0.03 -8.81 -1.36
C SER A 51 -1.09 -8.12 -0.60
N THR A 52 -0.74 -7.23 0.32
CA THR A 52 -1.69 -6.26 0.88
C THR A 52 -1.81 -5.04 -0.03
N PHE A 53 -2.89 -4.24 0.16
CA PHE A 53 -3.05 -2.96 -0.54
C PHE A 53 -1.85 -2.04 -0.34
N HIS A 54 -1.37 -1.91 0.91
CA HIS A 54 -0.22 -1.07 1.23
C HIS A 54 1.05 -1.53 0.52
N ALA A 55 1.35 -2.84 0.54
CA ALA A 55 2.52 -3.38 -0.13
C ALA A 55 2.46 -3.22 -1.66
N LEU A 56 1.26 -3.39 -2.25
CA LEU A 56 1.05 -3.16 -3.68
C LEU A 56 1.23 -1.68 -4.03
N GLY A 57 0.62 -0.77 -3.26
CA GLY A 57 0.76 0.67 -3.45
C GLY A 57 2.22 1.13 -3.34
N LEU A 58 2.93 0.65 -2.33
CA LEU A 58 4.36 0.95 -2.16
C LEU A 58 5.19 0.46 -3.37
N ARG A 59 4.91 -0.74 -3.87
CA ARG A 59 5.57 -1.28 -5.06
C ARG A 59 5.35 -0.39 -6.29
N PHE A 60 4.12 0.08 -6.52
CA PHE A 60 3.82 1.02 -7.61
C PHE A 60 4.55 2.34 -7.43
N LEU A 61 4.54 2.91 -6.22
CA LEU A 61 5.25 4.16 -5.95
C LEU A 61 6.76 4.01 -6.14
N GLN A 62 7.35 2.87 -5.80
CA GLN A 62 8.77 2.60 -6.03
C GLN A 62 9.10 2.50 -7.52
N GLN A 63 8.24 1.88 -8.32
CA GLN A 63 8.42 1.75 -9.77
C GLN A 63 8.24 3.08 -10.49
N GLU A 64 7.25 3.87 -10.09
CA GLU A 64 6.84 5.12 -10.73
C GLU A 64 7.28 6.37 -9.93
N ALA A 65 8.27 6.24 -9.04
CA ALA A 65 8.71 7.31 -8.14
C ALA A 65 8.97 8.63 -8.88
N GLY A 66 9.67 8.58 -10.01
CA GLY A 66 9.97 9.76 -10.81
C GLY A 66 8.73 10.46 -11.37
N ARG A 67 7.72 9.68 -11.80
CA ARG A 67 6.43 10.23 -12.30
C ARG A 67 5.59 10.80 -11.17
N ALA A 68 5.71 10.22 -9.96
CA ALA A 68 5.05 10.71 -8.76
C ALA A 68 5.78 11.90 -8.09
N GLY A 69 6.87 12.41 -8.68
CA GLY A 69 7.66 13.47 -8.10
C GLY A 69 8.45 13.05 -6.84
N LEU A 70 8.60 11.75 -6.61
CA LEU A 70 9.30 11.20 -5.45
C LEU A 70 10.77 10.92 -5.80
N LYS A 71 11.65 11.13 -4.84
CA LYS A 71 13.04 10.70 -4.94
C LYS A 71 13.15 9.19 -4.73
N ARG A 72 14.10 8.53 -5.38
CA ARG A 72 14.43 7.14 -5.07
C ARG A 72 14.84 7.01 -3.61
N GLY A 73 14.34 5.98 -2.94
CA GLY A 73 14.60 5.77 -1.51
C GLY A 73 13.77 6.68 -0.59
N PHE A 74 12.61 7.17 -1.06
CA PHE A 74 11.67 7.89 -0.21
C PHE A 74 11.24 7.06 1.00
N SER A 75 10.99 7.73 2.12
CA SER A 75 10.46 7.11 3.33
C SER A 75 8.94 7.13 3.32
N VAL A 76 8.33 6.09 3.88
CA VAL A 76 6.90 6.04 4.15
C VAL A 76 6.71 6.37 5.63
N PHE A 77 5.94 7.41 5.89
CA PHE A 77 5.62 7.85 7.26
C PHE A 77 4.31 7.20 7.71
N ASP A 78 4.32 6.65 8.91
CA ASP A 78 3.11 6.22 9.58
C ASP A 78 2.41 7.39 10.31
N ALA A 79 1.34 7.10 11.04
CA ALA A 79 0.59 8.13 11.75
C ALA A 79 1.40 8.81 12.88
N ASP A 80 2.28 8.05 13.53
CA ASP A 80 3.11 8.55 14.62
C ASP A 80 4.22 9.46 14.08
N ASP A 81 4.84 9.08 12.96
CA ASP A 81 5.81 9.91 12.23
C ASP A 81 5.16 11.24 11.80
N GLN A 82 3.96 11.20 11.23
CA GLN A 82 3.21 12.39 10.80
C GLN A 82 2.89 13.30 11.98
N MET A 83 2.46 12.72 13.10
CA MET A 83 2.17 13.45 14.32
C MET A 83 3.43 14.10 14.91
N GLY A 84 4.57 13.40 14.85
CA GLY A 84 5.87 13.94 15.24
C GLY A 84 6.22 15.21 14.46
N ILE A 85 6.09 15.15 13.13
CA ILE A 85 6.36 16.31 12.26
C ILE A 85 5.42 17.48 12.59
N ILE A 86 4.12 17.22 12.74
CA ILE A 86 3.16 18.27 13.10
C ILE A 86 3.56 18.93 14.44
N LYS A 87 3.92 18.14 15.43
CA LYS A 87 4.35 18.61 16.74
C LYS A 87 5.60 19.50 16.66
N ASP A 88 6.57 19.11 15.83
CA ASP A 88 7.82 19.87 15.65
C ASP A 88 7.60 21.22 14.94
N LEU A 89 6.58 21.32 14.11
CA LEU A 89 6.19 22.55 13.42
C LEU A 89 5.32 23.51 14.27
N MET A 90 4.79 23.02 15.39
CA MET A 90 3.90 23.82 16.26
C MET A 90 4.65 24.43 17.44
N PRO A 91 4.17 25.54 18.00
CA PRO A 91 4.74 26.14 19.20
C PRO A 91 4.84 25.14 20.36
N PRO A 92 5.92 25.22 21.18
CA PRO A 92 6.04 24.38 22.37
C PRO A 92 4.82 24.51 23.28
N GLY A 93 4.32 23.38 23.79
CA GLY A 93 3.14 23.36 24.68
C GLY A 93 1.80 23.31 23.94
N THR A 94 1.79 23.19 22.59
CA THR A 94 0.55 23.00 21.84
C THR A 94 -0.21 21.76 22.37
N LYS A 95 -1.48 21.93 22.68
CA LYS A 95 -2.32 20.86 23.22
C LYS A 95 -2.53 19.72 22.22
N ASN A 96 -2.62 18.49 22.73
CA ASN A 96 -2.74 17.31 21.89
C ASN A 96 -4.03 17.29 21.02
N ASP A 97 -5.12 17.84 21.51
CA ASP A 97 -6.37 17.95 20.74
C ASP A 97 -6.20 18.84 19.49
N VAL A 98 -5.40 19.91 19.59
CA VAL A 98 -5.05 20.78 18.46
C VAL A 98 -4.21 20.02 17.45
N LEU A 99 -3.20 19.27 17.91
CA LEU A 99 -2.34 18.45 17.04
C LEU A 99 -3.16 17.39 16.29
N GLN A 100 -4.08 16.71 16.97
CA GLN A 100 -4.97 15.71 16.36
C GLN A 100 -5.90 16.34 15.30
N ARG A 101 -6.45 17.52 15.58
CA ARG A 101 -7.27 18.24 14.60
C ARG A 101 -6.47 18.63 13.36
N LEU A 102 -5.26 19.13 13.53
CA LEU A 102 -4.37 19.48 12.40
C LEU A 102 -4.01 18.23 11.58
N HIS A 103 -3.66 17.13 12.23
CA HIS A 103 -3.41 15.86 11.53
C HIS A 103 -4.63 15.44 10.70
N GLY A 104 -5.84 15.53 11.26
CA GLY A 104 -7.08 15.21 10.55
C GLY A 104 -7.33 16.12 9.35
N LEU A 105 -7.06 17.44 9.45
CA LEU A 105 -7.18 18.38 8.35
C LEU A 105 -6.19 18.10 7.22
N VAL A 106 -4.92 17.86 7.56
CA VAL A 106 -3.89 17.50 6.58
C VAL A 106 -4.23 16.19 5.87
N SER A 107 -4.69 15.19 6.63
CA SER A 107 -5.11 13.89 6.06
C SER A 107 -6.27 14.05 5.08
N ARG A 108 -7.28 14.85 5.43
CA ARG A 108 -8.43 15.15 4.56
C ARG A 108 -7.97 15.84 3.28
N ALA A 109 -7.20 16.93 3.39
CA ALA A 109 -6.72 17.68 2.24
C ALA A 109 -5.93 16.78 1.26
N LYS A 110 -5.07 15.90 1.78
CA LYS A 110 -4.34 14.94 0.96
C LYS A 110 -5.23 13.90 0.30
N ASN A 111 -6.24 13.39 0.99
CA ASN A 111 -7.19 12.43 0.43
C ASN A 111 -8.06 13.05 -0.67
N GLU A 112 -8.33 14.34 -0.59
CA GLU A 112 -9.06 15.11 -1.61
C GLU A 112 -8.14 15.68 -2.70
N ALA A 113 -6.85 15.33 -2.67
CA ALA A 113 -5.81 15.80 -3.58
C ALA A 113 -5.74 17.35 -3.68
N MET A 114 -6.05 18.04 -2.59
CA MET A 114 -5.96 19.50 -2.50
C MET A 114 -4.51 19.97 -2.49
N THR A 115 -4.25 21.11 -3.13
CA THR A 115 -3.00 21.86 -2.93
C THR A 115 -3.02 22.57 -1.56
N PRO A 116 -1.85 22.99 -1.02
CA PRO A 116 -1.80 23.75 0.22
C PRO A 116 -2.68 25.02 0.17
N GLU A 117 -2.75 25.70 -0.98
CA GLU A 117 -3.55 26.91 -1.19
C GLU A 117 -5.05 26.63 -1.16
N GLN A 118 -5.47 25.45 -1.62
CA GLN A 118 -6.87 25.02 -1.60
C GLN A 118 -7.32 24.52 -0.21
N ALA A 119 -6.36 24.14 0.63
CA ALA A 119 -6.63 23.63 1.98
C ALA A 119 -6.68 24.72 3.06
N MET A 120 -6.30 25.96 2.73
CA MET A 120 -6.38 27.14 3.61
C MET A 120 -7.75 27.81 3.49
#